data_deb5add1d5a9fbdea78a590a72d818fd
#
_entry.id   deb5add1d5a9fbdea78a590a72d818fd
#
_cell.length_a   1.000
_cell.length_b   1.000
_cell.length_c   1.000
_cell.angle_alpha   90.00
_cell.angle_beta   90.00
_cell.angle_gamma   90.00
#
_symmetry.space_group_name_H-M   'P 1'
#
loop_
_entity.id
_entity.type
_entity.pdbx_description
1 polymer ?
#
loop_
_entity_poly.entity_id
_entity_poly.type
_entity_poly.pdbx_seq_one_letter_code
_entity_poly.pdbx_strand_id
1 'polypeptide(L)'
;VQRTVVAGSSAEKIGLRGPMPPGVLFAVYDSVTGAPDYIPPEASEVPALLDELFSYVEDSDDHPLVKAGVIHYQIATIHPFEDGNGRTARLMSGYYLDLCGYGFGGMGSLEEYFAYDVDEYYSSLQMGLPALYYSGRENPPHPEIWMEYFLRMVQLYAQKTSELVNEAAASQLNASLSHLSPKERAFYEHLLDEGVEEFAPIDAARAFGVTNRTVINWSAALAEVGLLEPQLVKQRIRSYRVVRP
;
A
#
# COMPACT_ATOMS: atom_id res chain seq x y z
N VAL A 1 -16.73 -8.16 4.41
CA VAL A 1 -15.92 -6.96 4.72
C VAL A 1 -16.61 -6.13 5.77
N GLN A 2 -17.78 -5.51 5.50
CA GLN A 2 -18.46 -4.59 6.42
C GLN A 2 -18.65 -5.18 7.82
N ARG A 3 -19.07 -6.45 7.97
CA ARG A 3 -19.21 -7.14 9.27
C ARG A 3 -17.92 -7.09 10.10
N THR A 4 -16.76 -7.23 9.47
CA THR A 4 -15.45 -7.17 10.14
C THR A 4 -15.12 -5.74 10.55
N VAL A 5 -15.43 -4.77 9.69
CA VAL A 5 -15.19 -3.34 9.92
C VAL A 5 -15.99 -2.81 11.12
N VAL A 6 -17.21 -3.29 11.30
CA VAL A 6 -18.09 -2.89 12.42
C VAL A 6 -18.15 -3.93 13.54
N ALA A 7 -17.15 -4.78 13.66
CA ALA A 7 -17.09 -5.76 14.73
C ALA A 7 -17.20 -5.08 16.11
N GLY A 8 -18.21 -5.48 16.89
CA GLY A 8 -18.57 -4.84 18.16
C GLY A 8 -19.71 -3.82 18.08
N SER A 9 -20.16 -3.44 16.88
CA SER A 9 -21.42 -2.71 16.70
C SER A 9 -22.63 -3.64 16.92
N SER A 10 -23.83 -3.04 17.09
CA SER A 10 -25.05 -3.85 17.22
C SER A 10 -25.31 -4.66 15.94
N ALA A 11 -25.90 -5.86 16.09
CA ALA A 11 -26.17 -6.76 14.96
C ALA A 11 -27.10 -6.12 13.91
N GLU A 12 -27.94 -5.17 14.31
CA GLU A 12 -28.85 -4.43 13.44
C GLU A 12 -28.15 -3.55 12.41
N LYS A 13 -26.90 -3.18 12.68
CA LYS A 13 -26.09 -2.36 11.77
C LYS A 13 -25.27 -3.18 10.75
N ILE A 14 -25.43 -4.50 10.75
CA ILE A 14 -24.71 -5.39 9.84
C ILE A 14 -25.58 -5.68 8.61
N GLY A 15 -25.00 -5.46 7.42
CA GLY A 15 -25.66 -5.67 6.14
C GLY A 15 -26.07 -4.37 5.47
N LEU A 16 -26.76 -4.47 4.34
CA LEU A 16 -27.24 -3.30 3.63
C LEU A 16 -28.32 -2.60 4.48
N ARG A 17 -28.30 -1.27 4.45
CA ARG A 17 -29.32 -0.47 5.16
C ARG A 17 -30.70 -0.71 4.59
N GLY A 18 -31.68 -0.67 5.46
CA GLY A 18 -33.08 -0.79 5.12
C GLY A 18 -33.73 0.52 4.70
N PRO A 19 -35.01 0.46 4.23
CA PRO A 19 -35.77 1.64 3.88
C PRO A 19 -36.06 2.49 5.13
N MET A 20 -36.06 3.79 4.96
CA MET A 20 -36.49 4.73 6.00
C MET A 20 -38.02 4.80 6.09
N PRO A 21 -38.58 5.20 7.25
CA PRO A 21 -40.02 5.47 7.38
C PRO A 21 -40.50 6.52 6.35
N PRO A 22 -41.76 6.48 5.92
CA PRO A 22 -42.29 7.46 4.99
C PRO A 22 -42.07 8.91 5.46
N GLY A 23 -41.49 9.73 4.55
CA GLY A 23 -41.18 11.13 4.84
C GLY A 23 -39.85 11.38 5.57
N VAL A 24 -39.09 10.33 5.86
CA VAL A 24 -37.75 10.43 6.47
C VAL A 24 -36.70 10.06 5.44
N LEU A 25 -35.74 10.95 5.21
CA LEU A 25 -34.58 10.67 4.39
C LEU A 25 -33.46 10.14 5.26
N PHE A 26 -32.72 9.18 4.72
CA PHE A 26 -31.43 8.80 5.30
C PHE A 26 -30.41 9.87 4.93
N ALA A 27 -29.71 10.42 5.92
CA ALA A 27 -28.67 11.43 5.69
C ALA A 27 -27.41 11.10 6.49
N VAL A 28 -26.27 11.46 5.95
CA VAL A 28 -24.99 11.51 6.68
C VAL A 28 -24.91 12.89 7.32
N TYR A 29 -24.57 12.91 8.60
CA TYR A 29 -24.51 14.14 9.39
C TYR A 29 -23.07 14.46 9.72
N ASP A 30 -22.72 15.74 9.62
CA ASP A 30 -21.48 16.26 10.17
C ASP A 30 -21.47 16.05 11.69
N SER A 31 -20.39 15.44 12.18
CA SER A 31 -20.28 15.04 13.59
C SER A 31 -20.08 16.23 14.55
N VAL A 32 -19.68 17.38 14.03
CA VAL A 32 -19.39 18.60 14.83
C VAL A 32 -20.62 19.49 14.88
N THR A 33 -21.22 19.74 13.72
CA THR A 33 -22.34 20.69 13.59
C THR A 33 -23.71 20.02 13.78
N GLY A 34 -23.79 18.70 13.59
CA GLY A 34 -25.06 17.96 13.56
C GLY A 34 -25.95 18.29 12.36
N ALA A 35 -25.43 19.05 11.39
CA ALA A 35 -26.14 19.36 10.15
C ALA A 35 -26.02 18.21 9.16
N PRO A 36 -27.04 17.97 8.31
CA PRO A 36 -26.93 16.99 7.23
C PRO A 36 -25.90 17.51 6.20
N ASP A 37 -24.94 16.65 5.88
CA ASP A 37 -23.84 16.94 4.97
C ASP A 37 -24.06 16.28 3.60
N TYR A 38 -24.56 15.05 3.61
CA TYR A 38 -24.79 14.28 2.41
C TYR A 38 -26.08 13.42 2.53
N ILE A 39 -26.83 13.36 1.42
CA ILE A 39 -28.01 12.49 1.28
C ILE A 39 -27.69 11.38 0.28
N PRO A 40 -27.49 10.12 0.75
CA PRO A 40 -27.25 8.98 -0.14
C PRO A 40 -28.51 8.59 -0.92
N PRO A 41 -28.36 7.71 -1.96
CA PRO A 41 -29.48 7.15 -2.69
C PRO A 41 -30.49 6.44 -1.78
N GLU A 42 -31.69 6.21 -2.29
CA GLU A 42 -32.70 5.41 -1.58
C GLU A 42 -32.20 3.96 -1.35
N ALA A 43 -32.61 3.36 -0.23
CA ALA A 43 -32.18 2.01 0.11
C ALA A 43 -32.51 0.96 -0.97
N SER A 44 -33.61 1.17 -1.70
CA SER A 44 -34.05 0.31 -2.82
C SER A 44 -33.11 0.33 -4.03
N GLU A 45 -32.32 1.40 -4.21
CA GLU A 45 -31.38 1.57 -5.33
C GLU A 45 -30.01 0.94 -5.01
N VAL A 46 -29.69 0.77 -3.72
CA VAL A 46 -28.37 0.32 -3.27
C VAL A 46 -27.91 -0.99 -3.93
N PRO A 47 -28.73 -2.05 -4.03
CA PRO A 47 -28.28 -3.29 -4.68
C PRO A 47 -27.87 -3.08 -6.13
N ALA A 48 -28.69 -2.37 -6.93
CA ALA A 48 -28.40 -2.13 -8.33
C ALA A 48 -27.12 -1.30 -8.53
N LEU A 49 -26.90 -0.28 -7.69
CA LEU A 49 -25.71 0.55 -7.74
C LEU A 49 -24.43 -0.23 -7.35
N LEU A 50 -24.54 -1.17 -6.43
CA LEU A 50 -23.41 -2.06 -6.11
C LEU A 50 -23.14 -3.07 -7.23
N ASP A 51 -24.15 -3.62 -7.87
CA ASP A 51 -24.00 -4.52 -9.02
C ASP A 51 -23.33 -3.79 -10.18
N GLU A 52 -23.70 -2.52 -10.43
CA GLU A 52 -23.07 -1.67 -11.44
C GLU A 52 -21.58 -1.41 -11.13
N LEU A 53 -21.25 -1.09 -9.86
CA LEU A 53 -19.88 -0.92 -9.42
C LEU A 53 -19.06 -2.20 -9.64
N PHE A 54 -19.59 -3.36 -9.28
CA PHE A 54 -18.87 -4.61 -9.43
C PHE A 54 -18.68 -4.98 -10.90
N SER A 55 -19.70 -4.78 -11.74
CA SER A 55 -19.56 -4.96 -13.21
C SER A 55 -18.48 -4.05 -13.79
N TYR A 56 -18.45 -2.78 -13.39
CA TYR A 56 -17.38 -1.87 -13.82
C TYR A 56 -15.99 -2.39 -13.41
N VAL A 57 -15.83 -2.87 -12.19
CA VAL A 57 -14.53 -3.38 -11.70
C VAL A 57 -14.09 -4.63 -12.47
N GLU A 58 -15.04 -5.49 -12.88
CA GLU A 58 -14.75 -6.71 -13.62
C GLU A 58 -14.49 -6.42 -15.12
N ASP A 59 -15.31 -5.60 -15.75
CA ASP A 59 -15.36 -5.46 -17.20
C ASP A 59 -14.52 -4.30 -17.77
N SER A 60 -14.20 -3.27 -16.97
CA SER A 60 -13.43 -2.12 -17.45
C SER A 60 -11.95 -2.47 -17.67
N ASP A 61 -11.34 -1.87 -18.68
CA ASP A 61 -9.89 -1.92 -18.93
C ASP A 61 -9.11 -0.80 -18.20
N ASP A 62 -9.76 -0.04 -17.34
CA ASP A 62 -9.12 1.03 -16.58
C ASP A 62 -7.99 0.51 -15.69
N HIS A 63 -7.00 1.38 -15.48
CA HIS A 63 -5.85 1.06 -14.64
C HIS A 63 -6.29 0.74 -13.19
N PRO A 64 -5.69 -0.26 -12.51
CA PRO A 64 -6.09 -0.64 -11.15
C PRO A 64 -6.13 0.50 -10.13
N LEU A 65 -5.24 1.49 -10.23
CA LEU A 65 -5.27 2.67 -9.37
C LEU A 65 -6.54 3.51 -9.57
N VAL A 66 -7.02 3.63 -10.82
CA VAL A 66 -8.27 4.33 -11.14
C VAL A 66 -9.46 3.55 -10.59
N LYS A 67 -9.52 2.24 -10.84
CA LYS A 67 -10.58 1.36 -10.30
C LYS A 67 -10.64 1.43 -8.77
N ALA A 68 -9.50 1.43 -8.08
CA ALA A 68 -9.45 1.57 -6.63
C ALA A 68 -10.04 2.91 -6.15
N GLY A 69 -9.74 4.01 -6.85
CA GLY A 69 -10.34 5.32 -6.57
C GLY A 69 -11.85 5.34 -6.78
N VAL A 70 -12.33 4.69 -7.85
CA VAL A 70 -13.78 4.54 -8.14
C VAL A 70 -14.45 3.66 -7.10
N ILE A 71 -13.87 2.52 -6.69
CA ILE A 71 -14.38 1.66 -5.61
C ILE A 71 -14.57 2.48 -4.34
N HIS A 72 -13.55 3.25 -3.96
CA HIS A 72 -13.63 4.08 -2.76
C HIS A 72 -14.77 5.09 -2.86
N TYR A 73 -14.81 5.87 -3.93
CA TYR A 73 -15.84 6.90 -4.16
C TYR A 73 -17.24 6.30 -4.14
N GLN A 74 -17.47 5.23 -4.90
CA GLN A 74 -18.79 4.63 -5.04
C GLN A 74 -19.29 4.04 -3.72
N ILE A 75 -18.45 3.35 -2.94
CA ILE A 75 -18.87 2.83 -1.64
C ILE A 75 -19.16 3.98 -0.67
N ALA A 76 -18.35 5.05 -0.68
CA ALA A 76 -18.59 6.21 0.16
C ALA A 76 -19.91 6.93 -0.18
N THR A 77 -20.26 7.05 -1.47
CA THR A 77 -21.43 7.81 -1.96
C THR A 77 -22.70 6.99 -2.05
N ILE A 78 -22.66 5.72 -2.45
CA ILE A 78 -23.81 4.79 -2.37
C ILE A 78 -24.23 4.63 -0.90
N HIS A 79 -23.24 4.68 -0.01
CA HIS A 79 -23.44 4.59 1.43
C HIS A 79 -24.29 3.38 1.82
N PRO A 80 -23.89 2.16 1.43
CA PRO A 80 -24.76 0.98 1.44
C PRO A 80 -25.13 0.47 2.84
N PHE A 81 -24.46 0.93 3.88
CA PHE A 81 -24.64 0.44 5.25
C PHE A 81 -25.14 1.53 6.19
N GLU A 82 -25.67 1.14 7.35
CA GLU A 82 -26.02 2.10 8.40
C GLU A 82 -24.78 2.65 9.13
N ASP A 83 -23.69 1.86 9.17
CA ASP A 83 -22.43 2.24 9.80
C ASP A 83 -21.25 1.62 9.05
N GLY A 84 -20.09 2.29 9.11
CA GLY A 84 -18.83 1.79 8.60
C GLY A 84 -18.58 1.99 7.10
N ASN A 85 -19.36 2.84 6.41
CA ASN A 85 -19.20 3.07 4.97
C ASN A 85 -17.82 3.63 4.62
N GLY A 86 -17.34 4.66 5.28
CA GLY A 86 -16.01 5.23 5.05
C GLY A 86 -14.90 4.22 5.33
N ARG A 87 -14.97 3.48 6.44
CA ARG A 87 -14.00 2.40 6.75
C ARG A 87 -14.05 1.29 5.71
N THR A 88 -15.23 0.92 5.24
CA THR A 88 -15.38 -0.10 4.19
C THR A 88 -14.84 0.40 2.86
N ALA A 89 -15.09 1.65 2.48
CA ALA A 89 -14.57 2.26 1.26
C ALA A 89 -13.02 2.23 1.24
N ARG A 90 -12.39 2.69 2.33
CA ARG A 90 -10.94 2.67 2.47
C ARG A 90 -10.36 1.27 2.44
N LEU A 91 -10.96 0.34 3.17
CA LEU A 91 -10.49 -1.05 3.20
C LEU A 91 -10.66 -1.74 1.84
N MET A 92 -11.78 -1.53 1.14
CA MET A 92 -12.02 -2.18 -0.15
C MET A 92 -11.10 -1.66 -1.23
N SER A 93 -10.84 -0.35 -1.29
CA SER A 93 -9.89 0.22 -2.24
C SER A 93 -8.45 -0.27 -1.98
N GLY A 94 -8.02 -0.31 -0.71
CA GLY A 94 -6.71 -0.85 -0.33
C GLY A 94 -6.58 -2.33 -0.64
N TYR A 95 -7.59 -3.14 -0.31
CA TYR A 95 -7.61 -4.57 -0.63
C TYR A 95 -7.57 -4.83 -2.15
N TYR A 96 -8.28 -4.02 -2.93
CA TYR A 96 -8.23 -4.13 -4.39
C TYR A 96 -6.82 -3.81 -4.93
N LEU A 97 -6.16 -2.79 -4.38
CA LEU A 97 -4.77 -2.49 -4.72
C LEU A 97 -3.83 -3.67 -4.39
N ASP A 98 -4.00 -4.30 -3.22
CA ASP A 98 -3.23 -5.49 -2.84
C ASP A 98 -3.40 -6.64 -3.84
N LEU A 99 -4.65 -6.93 -4.26
CA LEU A 99 -4.96 -7.97 -5.26
C LEU A 99 -4.31 -7.69 -6.62
N CYS A 100 -4.17 -6.42 -6.98
CA CYS A 100 -3.58 -5.99 -8.25
C CYS A 100 -2.06 -5.82 -8.20
N GLY A 101 -1.41 -6.15 -7.08
CA GLY A 101 0.04 -6.04 -6.90
C GLY A 101 0.55 -4.64 -6.56
N TYR A 102 -0.35 -3.72 -6.20
CA TYR A 102 -0.03 -2.37 -5.72
C TYR A 102 -0.05 -2.25 -4.18
N GLY A 103 -0.17 -3.37 -3.48
CA GLY A 103 -0.08 -3.41 -2.03
C GLY A 103 1.36 -3.43 -1.53
N PHE A 104 1.54 -3.03 -0.29
CA PHE A 104 2.87 -2.89 0.32
C PHE A 104 3.11 -3.90 1.44
N GLY A 105 2.51 -5.10 1.34
CA GLY A 105 2.76 -6.20 2.26
C GLY A 105 2.39 -5.93 3.72
N GLY A 106 1.45 -5.02 3.97
CA GLY A 106 1.02 -4.64 5.32
C GLY A 106 1.93 -3.62 6.02
N MET A 107 2.86 -3.00 5.29
CA MET A 107 3.69 -1.92 5.81
C MET A 107 2.92 -0.60 5.82
N GLY A 108 2.32 -0.25 6.96
CA GLY A 108 1.49 0.94 7.11
C GLY A 108 0.05 0.75 6.60
N SER A 109 -0.70 1.82 6.56
CA SER A 109 -2.09 1.85 6.11
C SER A 109 -2.37 3.09 5.28
N LEU A 110 -3.03 2.92 4.15
CA LEU A 110 -3.52 4.03 3.34
C LEU A 110 -4.51 4.92 4.14
N GLU A 111 -5.15 4.37 5.16
CA GLU A 111 -6.08 5.10 6.04
C GLU A 111 -5.42 6.26 6.78
N GLU A 112 -4.12 6.14 7.15
CA GLU A 112 -3.38 7.22 7.82
C GLU A 112 -3.32 8.48 6.96
N TYR A 113 -3.21 8.33 5.64
CA TYR A 113 -3.13 9.45 4.71
C TYR A 113 -4.47 10.15 4.52
N PHE A 114 -5.58 9.42 4.52
CA PHE A 114 -6.93 10.00 4.50
C PHE A 114 -7.27 10.71 5.81
N ALA A 115 -6.69 10.31 6.91
CA ALA A 115 -6.91 10.92 8.22
C ALA A 115 -6.05 12.18 8.46
N TYR A 116 -5.05 12.47 7.61
CA TYR A 116 -4.15 13.59 7.78
C TYR A 116 -4.85 14.95 7.61
N ASP A 117 -5.71 15.06 6.61
CA ASP A 117 -6.57 16.23 6.37
C ASP A 117 -7.98 15.75 6.01
N VAL A 118 -8.81 15.68 7.04
CA VAL A 118 -10.18 15.17 6.93
C VAL A 118 -11.08 16.11 6.12
N ASP A 119 -10.83 17.43 6.20
CA ASP A 119 -11.60 18.44 5.46
C ASP A 119 -11.27 18.36 3.96
N GLU A 120 -10.01 18.21 3.59
CA GLU A 120 -9.62 17.97 2.21
C GLU A 120 -10.20 16.65 1.68
N TYR A 121 -10.18 15.59 2.48
CA TYR A 121 -10.76 14.31 2.11
C TYR A 121 -12.26 14.44 1.77
N TYR A 122 -13.07 15.06 2.64
CA TYR A 122 -14.49 15.20 2.38
C TYR A 122 -14.78 16.17 1.23
N SER A 123 -14.05 17.28 1.12
CA SER A 123 -14.21 18.22 0.01
C SER A 123 -13.86 17.59 -1.35
N SER A 124 -12.86 16.71 -1.38
CA SER A 124 -12.50 16.00 -2.61
C SER A 124 -13.58 15.01 -3.06
N LEU A 125 -14.29 14.37 -2.12
CA LEU A 125 -15.42 13.50 -2.42
C LEU A 125 -16.62 14.24 -3.03
N GLN A 126 -16.76 15.53 -2.78
CA GLN A 126 -17.85 16.33 -3.35
C GLN A 126 -17.65 16.62 -4.85
N MET A 127 -16.42 16.58 -5.37
CA MET A 127 -16.09 16.80 -6.79
C MET A 127 -16.76 18.05 -7.39
N GLY A 128 -16.86 19.14 -6.61
CA GLY A 128 -17.51 20.38 -7.00
C GLY A 128 -19.04 20.39 -6.88
N LEU A 129 -19.64 19.30 -6.40
CA LEU A 129 -21.06 19.30 -6.07
C LEU A 129 -21.34 20.15 -4.81
N PRO A 130 -22.53 20.77 -4.68
CA PRO A 130 -22.89 21.47 -3.48
C PRO A 130 -23.10 20.50 -2.31
N ALA A 131 -23.07 21.02 -1.07
CA ALA A 131 -23.53 20.27 0.08
C ALA A 131 -24.96 19.73 -0.16
N LEU A 132 -25.29 18.60 0.46
CA LEU A 132 -26.54 17.87 0.27
C LEU A 132 -26.78 17.41 -1.18
N TYR A 133 -25.72 17.09 -1.90
CA TYR A 133 -25.84 16.60 -3.27
C TYR A 133 -26.45 15.18 -3.28
N TYR A 134 -27.70 15.08 -3.56
CA TYR A 134 -28.35 13.81 -3.88
C TYR A 134 -28.23 13.52 -5.39
N SER A 135 -28.51 14.54 -6.19
CA SER A 135 -28.43 14.44 -7.65
C SER A 135 -27.04 14.85 -8.16
N GLY A 136 -26.59 14.20 -9.21
CA GLY A 136 -25.33 14.55 -9.87
C GLY A 136 -24.12 13.71 -9.45
N ARG A 137 -24.23 12.88 -8.43
CA ARG A 137 -23.16 11.95 -8.02
C ARG A 137 -22.76 10.94 -9.12
N GLU A 138 -23.67 10.65 -10.04
CA GLU A 138 -23.45 9.76 -11.17
C GLU A 138 -22.59 10.43 -12.26
N ASN A 139 -22.69 11.76 -12.33
CA ASN A 139 -21.89 12.57 -13.26
C ASN A 139 -21.44 13.87 -12.57
N PRO A 140 -20.52 13.79 -11.61
CA PRO A 140 -20.05 14.97 -10.90
C PRO A 140 -19.33 15.93 -11.84
N PRO A 141 -19.40 17.26 -11.60
CA PRO A 141 -18.81 18.25 -12.50
C PRO A 141 -17.29 18.19 -12.59
N HIS A 142 -16.61 17.72 -11.54
CA HIS A 142 -15.17 17.71 -11.41
C HIS A 142 -14.63 16.38 -10.85
N PRO A 143 -14.80 15.25 -11.56
CA PRO A 143 -14.35 13.93 -11.09
C PRO A 143 -12.83 13.85 -10.90
N GLU A 144 -12.07 14.71 -11.59
CA GLU A 144 -10.64 14.83 -11.46
C GLU A 144 -10.19 15.20 -10.04
N ILE A 145 -10.98 16.00 -9.30
CA ILE A 145 -10.63 16.43 -7.92
C ILE A 145 -10.47 15.24 -6.99
N TRP A 146 -11.42 14.31 -7.02
CA TRP A 146 -11.31 13.09 -6.22
C TRP A 146 -10.16 12.20 -6.69
N MET A 147 -10.03 11.99 -7.99
CA MET A 147 -9.03 11.08 -8.54
C MET A 147 -7.60 11.60 -8.28
N GLU A 148 -7.35 12.89 -8.43
CA GLU A 148 -6.07 13.51 -8.10
C GLU A 148 -5.75 13.39 -6.60
N TYR A 149 -6.73 13.65 -5.73
CA TYR A 149 -6.58 13.46 -4.30
C TYR A 149 -6.23 12.00 -3.96
N PHE A 150 -7.01 11.04 -4.46
CA PHE A 150 -6.80 9.61 -4.19
C PHE A 150 -5.42 9.14 -4.66
N LEU A 151 -5.02 9.47 -5.88
CA LEU A 151 -3.72 9.10 -6.44
C LEU A 151 -2.57 9.74 -5.65
N ARG A 152 -2.72 10.96 -5.18
CA ARG A 152 -1.74 11.62 -4.31
C ARG A 152 -1.58 10.88 -2.99
N MET A 153 -2.66 10.43 -2.35
CA MET A 153 -2.59 9.63 -1.12
C MET A 153 -1.86 8.31 -1.34
N VAL A 154 -2.16 7.61 -2.45
CA VAL A 154 -1.45 6.38 -2.82
C VAL A 154 0.04 6.65 -3.08
N GLN A 155 0.38 7.76 -3.75
CA GLN A 155 1.76 8.15 -4.00
C GLN A 155 2.53 8.42 -2.70
N LEU A 156 1.95 9.17 -1.76
CA LEU A 156 2.56 9.45 -0.47
C LEU A 156 2.79 8.16 0.34
N TYR A 157 1.82 7.25 0.32
CA TYR A 157 1.95 5.94 0.94
C TYR A 157 3.10 5.14 0.32
N ALA A 158 3.19 5.09 -1.02
CA ALA A 158 4.26 4.39 -1.73
C ALA A 158 5.64 4.98 -1.41
N GLN A 159 5.78 6.30 -1.40
CA GLN A 159 7.03 6.98 -1.05
C GLN A 159 7.47 6.65 0.37
N LYS A 160 6.57 6.76 1.34
CA LYS A 160 6.89 6.46 2.75
C LYS A 160 7.28 5.01 2.96
N THR A 161 6.58 4.09 2.31
CA THR A 161 6.91 2.67 2.37
C THR A 161 8.28 2.38 1.77
N SER A 162 8.62 3.00 0.63
CA SER A 162 9.94 2.89 0.02
C SER A 162 11.05 3.41 0.95
N GLU A 163 10.84 4.56 1.62
CA GLU A 163 11.77 5.08 2.62
C GLU A 163 12.01 4.09 3.76
N LEU A 164 10.93 3.53 4.33
CA LEU A 164 11.02 2.56 5.43
C LEU A 164 11.77 1.28 5.02
N VAL A 165 11.55 0.78 3.81
CA VAL A 165 12.29 -0.37 3.28
C VAL A 165 13.77 -0.07 3.16
N ASN A 166 14.12 1.10 2.60
CA ASN A 166 15.52 1.52 2.44
C ASN A 166 16.21 1.73 3.80
N GLU A 167 15.52 2.35 4.77
CA GLU A 167 16.04 2.51 6.14
C GLU A 167 16.27 1.16 6.83
N ALA A 168 15.32 0.22 6.68
CA ALA A 168 15.46 -1.12 7.24
C ALA A 168 16.62 -1.89 6.61
N ALA A 169 16.77 -1.83 5.28
CA ALA A 169 17.89 -2.44 4.56
C ALA A 169 19.25 -1.86 4.99
N ALA A 170 19.35 -0.53 5.09
CA ALA A 170 20.56 0.14 5.57
C ALA A 170 20.91 -0.23 7.02
N SER A 171 19.89 -0.33 7.89
CA SER A 171 20.07 -0.75 9.29
C SER A 171 20.56 -2.20 9.37
N GLN A 172 19.98 -3.10 8.59
CA GLN A 172 20.40 -4.50 8.53
C GLN A 172 21.83 -4.65 8.02
N LEU A 173 22.18 -3.91 6.96
CA LEU A 173 23.55 -3.88 6.43
C LEU A 173 24.56 -3.40 7.49
N ASN A 174 24.25 -2.29 8.18
CA ASN A 174 25.10 -1.77 9.23
C ASN A 174 25.28 -2.77 10.39
N ALA A 175 24.21 -3.46 10.78
CA ALA A 175 24.27 -4.52 11.78
C ALA A 175 25.19 -5.67 11.32
N SER A 176 25.03 -6.15 10.09
CA SER A 176 25.89 -7.18 9.50
C SER A 176 27.36 -6.74 9.46
N LEU A 177 27.62 -5.52 9.01
CA LEU A 177 28.96 -4.95 8.93
C LEU A 177 29.61 -4.77 10.31
N SER A 178 28.84 -4.55 11.39
CA SER A 178 29.37 -4.34 12.74
C SER A 178 30.11 -5.56 13.30
N HIS A 179 29.78 -6.75 12.84
CA HIS A 179 30.39 -8.02 13.25
C HIS A 179 31.70 -8.33 12.49
N LEU A 180 32.03 -7.57 11.44
CA LEU A 180 33.18 -7.81 10.58
C LEU A 180 34.40 -6.98 11.02
N SER A 181 35.60 -7.51 10.75
CA SER A 181 36.84 -6.76 10.91
C SER A 181 36.93 -5.64 9.86
N PRO A 182 37.75 -4.59 10.10
CA PRO A 182 37.95 -3.51 9.12
C PRO A 182 38.40 -4.00 7.74
N LYS A 183 39.16 -5.09 7.66
CA LYS A 183 39.63 -5.66 6.40
C LYS A 183 38.54 -6.38 5.62
N GLU A 184 37.66 -7.08 6.31
CA GLU A 184 36.50 -7.76 5.73
C GLU A 184 35.49 -6.73 5.20
N ARG A 185 35.26 -5.63 5.93
CA ARG A 185 34.43 -4.52 5.45
C ARG A 185 35.01 -3.88 4.21
N ALA A 186 36.29 -3.50 4.24
CA ALA A 186 36.95 -2.90 3.08
C ALA A 186 36.93 -3.82 1.85
N PHE A 187 37.04 -5.14 2.05
CA PHE A 187 36.90 -6.09 0.97
C PHE A 187 35.49 -6.12 0.38
N TYR A 188 34.44 -6.11 1.22
CA TYR A 188 33.06 -6.07 0.75
C TYR A 188 32.73 -4.75 0.05
N GLU A 189 33.12 -3.60 0.62
CA GLU A 189 32.96 -2.28 0.02
C GLU A 189 33.61 -2.20 -1.37
N HIS A 190 34.82 -2.70 -1.51
CA HIS A 190 35.47 -2.77 -2.81
C HIS A 190 34.72 -3.61 -3.84
N LEU A 191 34.16 -4.77 -3.43
CA LEU A 191 33.33 -5.58 -4.33
C LEU A 191 32.09 -4.83 -4.82
N LEU A 192 31.48 -4.01 -3.95
CA LEU A 192 30.33 -3.17 -4.31
C LEU A 192 30.73 -2.04 -5.26
N ASP A 193 31.82 -1.34 -4.97
CA ASP A 193 32.32 -0.20 -5.77
C ASP A 193 32.71 -0.62 -7.18
N GLU A 194 33.36 -1.78 -7.33
CA GLU A 194 33.73 -2.35 -8.62
C GLU A 194 32.57 -3.03 -9.36
N GLY A 195 31.38 -3.05 -8.76
CA GLY A 195 30.19 -3.65 -9.36
C GLY A 195 30.27 -5.16 -9.51
N VAL A 196 31.08 -5.85 -8.70
CA VAL A 196 31.26 -7.30 -8.78
C VAL A 196 30.00 -8.01 -8.34
N GLU A 197 29.44 -8.87 -9.21
CA GLU A 197 28.27 -9.70 -8.87
C GLU A 197 28.65 -11.08 -8.35
N GLU A 198 29.70 -11.66 -8.93
CA GLU A 198 30.23 -12.98 -8.57
C GLU A 198 31.78 -12.99 -8.77
N PHE A 199 32.49 -13.68 -7.89
CA PHE A 199 33.96 -13.80 -8.01
C PHE A 199 34.48 -15.16 -7.54
N ALA A 200 35.57 -15.63 -8.14
CA ALA A 200 36.33 -16.74 -7.60
C ALA A 200 37.39 -16.21 -6.61
N PRO A 201 37.63 -16.90 -5.45
CA PRO A 201 38.55 -16.41 -4.44
C PRO A 201 39.99 -16.15 -4.95
N ILE A 202 40.43 -16.92 -5.94
CA ILE A 202 41.78 -16.78 -6.52
C ILE A 202 41.90 -15.49 -7.33
N ASP A 203 40.85 -15.07 -8.02
CA ASP A 203 40.86 -13.86 -8.85
C ASP A 203 40.77 -12.60 -7.97
N ALA A 204 39.93 -12.64 -6.95
CA ALA A 204 39.85 -11.59 -5.96
C ALA A 204 41.11 -11.45 -5.12
N ALA A 205 41.82 -12.54 -4.81
CA ALA A 205 43.10 -12.52 -4.13
C ALA A 205 44.17 -11.80 -4.94
N ARG A 206 44.16 -12.01 -6.26
CA ARG A 206 45.09 -11.34 -7.18
C ARG A 206 44.76 -9.85 -7.30
N ALA A 207 43.49 -9.50 -7.42
CA ALA A 207 43.05 -8.11 -7.51
C ALA A 207 43.36 -7.33 -6.23
N PHE A 208 43.13 -7.94 -5.05
CA PHE A 208 43.32 -7.31 -3.74
C PHE A 208 44.80 -7.38 -3.21
N GLY A 209 45.67 -8.08 -3.92
CA GLY A 209 47.10 -8.24 -3.52
C GLY A 209 47.31 -9.04 -2.24
N VAL A 210 46.42 -10.00 -1.95
CA VAL A 210 46.45 -10.86 -0.76
C VAL A 210 46.48 -12.34 -1.13
N THR A 211 46.63 -13.22 -0.13
CA THR A 211 46.64 -14.66 -0.39
C THR A 211 45.20 -15.18 -0.65
N ASN A 212 45.08 -16.22 -1.47
CA ASN A 212 43.80 -16.88 -1.72
C ASN A 212 43.12 -17.36 -0.39
N ARG A 213 43.92 -17.82 0.58
CA ARG A 213 43.45 -18.22 1.91
C ARG A 213 42.85 -17.05 2.66
N THR A 214 43.40 -15.85 2.56
CA THR A 214 42.87 -14.63 3.17
C THR A 214 41.50 -14.30 2.61
N VAL A 215 41.34 -14.33 1.28
CA VAL A 215 40.04 -14.07 0.63
C VAL A 215 38.99 -15.12 1.03
N ILE A 216 39.38 -16.41 1.07
CA ILE A 216 38.46 -17.48 1.52
C ILE A 216 37.97 -17.19 2.95
N ASN A 217 38.87 -16.79 3.88
CA ASN A 217 38.48 -16.51 5.25
C ASN A 217 37.56 -15.27 5.34
N TRP A 218 37.87 -14.19 4.61
CA TRP A 218 37.02 -13.01 4.54
C TRP A 218 35.65 -13.33 3.92
N SER A 219 35.63 -14.11 2.85
CA SER A 219 34.40 -14.53 2.19
C SER A 219 33.54 -15.43 3.10
N ALA A 220 34.16 -16.27 3.92
CA ALA A 220 33.43 -17.09 4.90
C ALA A 220 32.77 -16.20 5.97
N ALA A 221 33.49 -15.22 6.55
CA ALA A 221 32.92 -14.28 7.50
C ALA A 221 31.79 -13.45 6.90
N LEU A 222 31.95 -12.98 5.66
CA LEU A 222 30.90 -12.26 4.93
C LEU A 222 29.70 -13.14 4.61
N ALA A 223 29.89 -14.43 4.35
CA ALA A 223 28.81 -15.37 4.12
C ALA A 223 28.04 -15.70 5.41
N GLU A 224 28.71 -15.76 6.56
CA GLU A 224 28.06 -15.95 7.86
C GLU A 224 27.07 -14.82 8.21
N VAL A 225 27.36 -13.60 7.76
CA VAL A 225 26.48 -12.44 7.99
C VAL A 225 25.55 -12.16 6.78
N GLY A 226 25.52 -13.06 5.78
CA GLY A 226 24.59 -13.00 4.66
C GLY A 226 24.96 -12.01 3.56
N LEU A 227 26.18 -11.46 3.55
CA LEU A 227 26.65 -10.50 2.53
C LEU A 227 27.27 -11.18 1.29
N LEU A 228 27.62 -12.46 1.40
CA LEU A 228 28.04 -13.31 0.28
C LEU A 228 27.28 -14.63 0.31
N GLU A 229 26.98 -15.17 -0.87
CA GLU A 229 26.42 -16.51 -1.05
C GLU A 229 27.46 -17.44 -1.69
N PRO A 230 27.90 -18.55 -1.02
CA PRO A 230 28.82 -19.50 -1.61
C PRO A 230 28.15 -20.27 -2.77
N GLN A 231 28.78 -20.30 -3.92
CA GLN A 231 28.36 -21.09 -5.07
C GLN A 231 29.13 -22.42 -5.11
N LEU A 232 28.38 -23.52 -4.99
CA LEU A 232 28.95 -24.85 -4.85
C LEU A 232 28.97 -25.61 -6.18
N VAL A 233 30.12 -26.19 -6.53
CA VAL A 233 30.23 -27.16 -7.62
C VAL A 233 30.83 -28.45 -7.06
N LYS A 234 30.14 -29.58 -7.19
CA LYS A 234 30.55 -30.88 -6.64
C LYS A 234 30.95 -30.79 -5.15
N GLN A 235 30.11 -30.09 -4.34
CA GLN A 235 30.29 -29.90 -2.89
C GLN A 235 31.52 -29.03 -2.50
N ARG A 236 32.13 -28.34 -3.44
CA ARG A 236 33.23 -27.38 -3.17
C ARG A 236 32.80 -25.98 -3.58
N ILE A 237 33.13 -25.01 -2.76
CA ILE A 237 32.90 -23.60 -3.10
C ILE A 237 33.81 -23.24 -4.27
N ARG A 238 33.20 -22.81 -5.38
CA ARG A 238 33.90 -22.35 -6.58
C ARG A 238 33.99 -20.84 -6.65
N SER A 239 32.90 -20.16 -6.31
CA SER A 239 32.77 -18.73 -6.34
C SER A 239 31.85 -18.24 -5.22
N TYR A 240 31.78 -16.95 -5.01
CA TYR A 240 30.86 -16.30 -4.13
C TYR A 240 30.06 -15.26 -4.93
N ARG A 241 28.74 -15.24 -4.73
CA ARG A 241 27.88 -14.19 -5.25
C ARG A 241 27.78 -13.08 -4.21
N VAL A 242 27.88 -11.84 -4.64
CA VAL A 242 27.73 -10.65 -3.78
C VAL A 242 26.24 -10.39 -3.57
N VAL A 243 25.81 -10.38 -2.31
CA VAL A 243 24.45 -9.98 -1.93
C VAL A 243 24.46 -8.47 -1.75
N ARG A 244 23.64 -7.78 -2.52
CA ARG A 244 23.43 -6.33 -2.40
C ARG A 244 22.24 -6.06 -1.49
N PRO A 245 22.30 -5.07 -0.62
CA PRO A 245 21.20 -4.68 0.27
C PRO A 245 20.01 -4.11 -0.49
#